data_aeab81e91259c947a94b2ea604b0cecc
#
_entry.id   aeab81e91259c947a94b2ea604b0cecc
#
_cell.length_a   1.000
_cell.length_b   1.000
_cell.length_c   1.000
_cell.angle_alpha   90.00
_cell.angle_beta   90.00
_cell.angle_gamma   90.00
#
_symmetry.space_group_name_H-M   'P 1'
#
loop_
_entity.id
_entity.type
_entity.pdbx_description
1 polymer ?
#
loop_
_entity_poly.entity_id
_entity_poly.type
_entity_poly.pdbx_seq_one_letter_code
_entity_poly.pdbx_strand_id
1 'polypeptide(L)'
;MEPSDRRIGFRVDLELFFTQYIRDRPHRVLGTSLSETGLYLHRVALDPDSRLLPSGTVVGLELELPGTGEVIWARGEVRRERPGRSVSGSGVRFADMPRIHARLVRDFCHERRLARLDELLARIRQPPVPPPRRAILA
;
A
#
# COMPACT_ATOMS: atom_id res chain seq x y z
N MET A 1 15.24 2.05 -20.60
CA MET A 1 14.78 2.02 -20.06
C MET A 1 14.49 1.78 -19.22
N GLU A 2 14.46 1.87 -18.54
CA GLU A 2 14.18 1.66 -17.72
C GLU A 2 13.47 1.35 -17.13
N PRO A 3 13.51 0.93 -16.88
CA PRO A 3 12.92 0.42 -16.27
C PRO A 3 12.18 0.53 -15.51
N SER A 4 11.73 0.53 -15.63
CA SER A 4 10.89 0.69 -15.21
C SER A 4 10.58 0.35 -14.02
N ASP A 5 10.67 0.01 -13.67
CA ASP A 5 10.35 -0.38 -12.64
C ASP A 5 11.10 -0.42 -11.77
N ARG A 6 11.77 0.16 -11.87
CA ARG A 6 12.55 0.30 -11.02
C ARG A 6 11.91 0.70 -9.88
N ARG A 7 11.06 -0.01 -9.31
CA ARG A 7 10.55 0.22 -8.09
C ARG A 7 11.62 0.21 -7.18
N ILE A 8 11.79 1.26 -6.53
CA ILE A 8 12.76 1.33 -5.51
C ILE A 8 12.07 0.87 -4.28
N GLY A 9 12.59 -0.08 -3.64
CA GLY A 9 12.05 -0.56 -2.41
C GLY A 9 11.01 -1.65 -2.60
N PHE A 10 10.65 -2.25 -1.52
CA PHE A 10 9.78 -3.39 -1.48
C PHE A 10 8.35 -2.96 -1.21
N ARG A 11 7.40 -3.55 -1.89
CA ARG A 11 6.01 -3.29 -1.63
C ARG A 11 5.51 -4.18 -0.53
N VAL A 12 4.82 -3.58 0.41
CA VAL A 12 4.24 -4.29 1.53
C VAL A 12 2.74 -4.34 1.34
N ASP A 13 2.16 -5.54 1.41
CA ASP A 13 0.72 -5.69 1.40
C ASP A 13 0.20 -5.40 2.80
N LEU A 14 -0.88 -4.65 2.87
CA LEU A 14 -1.48 -4.32 4.15
C LEU A 14 -2.94 -3.94 3.95
N GLU A 15 -3.65 -3.72 5.04
CA GLU A 15 -5.00 -3.18 5.00
C GLU A 15 -5.00 -2.04 5.98
N LEU A 16 -5.06 -0.83 5.47
CA LEU A 16 -4.94 0.35 6.31
C LEU A 16 -5.96 1.40 5.89
N PHE A 17 -6.88 1.72 6.79
CA PHE A 17 -7.79 2.82 6.54
C PHE A 17 -7.08 4.10 6.92
N PHE A 18 -7.16 5.10 6.06
CA PHE A 18 -6.53 6.38 6.33
C PHE A 18 -7.29 7.50 5.60
N THR A 19 -6.78 8.71 5.68
CA THR A 19 -7.45 9.87 5.10
C THR A 19 -6.67 10.37 3.88
N GLN A 20 -7.41 10.54 2.78
CA GLN A 20 -6.87 11.18 1.60
C GLN A 20 -7.59 12.52 1.44
N TYR A 21 -6.83 13.59 1.21
CA TYR A 21 -7.41 14.90 0.99
C TYR A 21 -7.40 15.18 -0.51
N ILE A 22 -8.59 15.38 -1.07
CA ILE A 22 -8.76 15.73 -2.48
C ILE A 22 -9.40 17.11 -2.49
N ARG A 23 -8.68 18.08 -3.04
CA ARG A 23 -9.13 19.47 -3.06
C ARG A 23 -9.49 19.92 -1.64
N ASP A 24 -8.62 19.56 -0.70
CA ASP A 24 -8.75 19.92 0.71
C ASP A 24 -9.94 19.28 1.42
N ARG A 25 -10.60 18.31 0.79
CA ARG A 25 -11.67 17.57 1.43
C ARG A 25 -11.19 16.19 1.85
N PRO A 26 -11.47 15.80 3.10
CA PRO A 26 -11.02 14.50 3.58
C PRO A 26 -11.92 13.37 3.08
N HIS A 27 -11.28 12.29 2.69
CA HIS A 27 -11.97 11.07 2.27
C HIS A 27 -11.34 9.89 2.97
N ARG A 28 -12.17 9.00 3.50
CA ARG A 28 -11.67 7.80 4.11
C ARG A 28 -11.40 6.78 3.02
N VAL A 29 -10.20 6.24 3.00
CA VAL A 29 -9.78 5.31 1.94
C VAL A 29 -9.13 4.10 2.57
N LEU A 30 -8.99 3.04 1.77
CA LEU A 30 -8.34 1.82 2.21
C LEU A 30 -7.06 1.63 1.42
N GLY A 31 -5.93 1.66 2.11
CA GLY A 31 -4.64 1.34 1.50
C GLY A 31 -4.41 -0.15 1.51
N THR A 32 -3.95 -0.70 0.40
CA THR A 32 -3.69 -2.14 0.29
C THR A 32 -2.25 -2.45 -0.05
N SER A 33 -1.45 -1.45 -0.38
CA SER A 33 -0.04 -1.66 -0.70
C SER A 33 0.73 -0.39 -0.37
N LEU A 34 1.89 -0.54 0.21
CA LEU A 34 2.74 0.59 0.62
C LEU A 34 4.19 0.28 0.27
N SER A 35 4.91 1.28 -0.23
CA SER A 35 6.34 1.18 -0.45
C SER A 35 6.97 2.53 -0.08
N GLU A 36 8.30 2.63 -0.19
CA GLU A 36 8.97 3.89 0.07
C GLU A 36 8.56 4.98 -0.90
N THR A 37 8.10 4.61 -2.09
CA THR A 37 7.82 5.58 -3.13
C THR A 37 6.37 5.90 -3.32
N GLY A 38 5.47 5.12 -2.73
CA GLY A 38 4.05 5.38 -2.90
C GLY A 38 3.17 4.30 -2.33
N LEU A 39 1.89 4.38 -2.65
CA LEU A 39 0.92 3.41 -2.15
C LEU A 39 -0.20 3.21 -3.14
N TYR A 40 -0.96 2.17 -2.91
CA TYR A 40 -2.17 1.90 -3.67
C TYR A 40 -3.35 1.95 -2.72
N LEU A 41 -4.40 2.63 -3.13
CA LEU A 41 -5.57 2.79 -2.27
C LEU A 41 -6.86 2.59 -3.05
N HIS A 42 -7.94 2.42 -2.30
CA HIS A 42 -9.27 2.27 -2.87
C HIS A 42 -10.20 3.30 -2.25
N ARG A 43 -11.02 3.93 -3.09
CA ARG A 43 -11.99 4.93 -2.68
C ARG A 43 -13.39 4.48 -3.08
N VAL A 44 -14.38 4.92 -2.33
CA VAL A 44 -15.77 4.67 -2.69
C VAL A 44 -16.11 5.52 -3.91
N ALA A 45 -16.53 4.88 -4.98
CA ALA A 45 -16.74 5.55 -6.25
C ALA A 45 -18.05 6.32 -6.34
N LEU A 46 -18.95 6.16 -5.36
CA LEU A 46 -20.25 6.81 -5.43
C LEU A 46 -20.23 8.28 -5.02
N ASP A 47 -19.21 8.70 -4.33
CA ASP A 47 -19.08 10.07 -3.91
C ASP A 47 -18.66 10.92 -5.11
N PRO A 48 -19.38 12.00 -5.45
CA PRO A 48 -19.01 12.86 -6.56
C PRO A 48 -17.59 13.40 -6.46
N ASP A 49 -17.10 13.61 -5.23
CA ASP A 49 -15.75 14.09 -5.04
C ASP A 49 -14.71 13.00 -5.25
N SER A 50 -15.16 11.75 -5.39
CA SER A 50 -14.26 10.62 -5.59
C SER A 50 -14.20 10.17 -7.03
N ARG A 51 -14.52 11.05 -7.98
CA ARG A 51 -14.40 10.74 -9.38
C ARG A 51 -12.97 10.42 -9.70
N LEU A 52 -12.76 9.72 -10.81
CA LEU A 52 -11.41 9.42 -11.24
C LEU A 52 -10.61 10.70 -11.35
N LEU A 53 -9.43 10.67 -10.80
CA LEU A 53 -8.56 11.83 -10.79
C LEU A 53 -7.57 11.73 -11.95
N PRO A 54 -7.32 12.82 -12.65
CA PRO A 54 -6.32 12.80 -13.72
C PRO A 54 -4.94 12.46 -13.18
N SER A 55 -4.13 11.81 -13.98
CA SER A 55 -2.75 11.55 -13.63
C SER A 55 -2.04 12.88 -13.34
N GLY A 56 -1.27 12.93 -12.32
CA GLY A 56 -0.60 14.15 -11.91
C GLY A 56 -1.35 14.95 -10.86
N THR A 57 -2.59 14.58 -10.55
CA THR A 57 -3.34 15.29 -9.51
C THR A 57 -2.63 15.14 -8.17
N VAL A 58 -2.48 16.26 -7.46
CA VAL A 58 -1.83 16.25 -6.16
C VAL A 58 -2.89 16.05 -5.08
N VAL A 59 -2.62 15.12 -4.17
CA VAL A 59 -3.53 14.79 -3.08
C VAL A 59 -2.74 14.80 -1.77
N GLY A 60 -3.43 15.01 -0.66
CA GLY A 60 -2.82 14.90 0.66
C GLY A 60 -3.08 13.52 1.23
N LEU A 61 -2.15 13.01 2.00
CA LEU A 61 -2.27 11.70 2.63
C LEU A 61 -1.90 11.82 4.10
N GLU A 62 -2.77 11.28 4.94
CA GLU A 62 -2.52 11.24 6.37
C GLU A 62 -2.79 9.83 6.83
N LEU A 63 -1.77 9.12 7.23
CA LEU A 63 -1.93 7.73 7.61
C LEU A 63 -1.11 7.38 8.84
N GLU A 64 -1.62 6.44 9.61
CA GLU A 64 -0.90 5.96 10.77
C GLU A 64 -0.28 4.63 10.40
N LEU A 65 1.04 4.50 10.54
CA LEU A 65 1.72 3.25 10.23
C LEU A 65 1.30 2.18 11.23
N PRO A 66 0.84 1.03 10.75
CA PRO A 66 0.32 -0.01 11.65
C PRO A 66 1.36 -0.45 12.68
N GLY A 67 0.91 -0.53 13.94
CA GLY A 67 1.75 -1.03 15.01
C GLY A 67 2.77 -0.04 15.56
N THR A 68 2.85 1.15 15.01
CA THR A 68 3.87 2.12 15.45
C THR A 68 3.29 3.32 16.18
N GLY A 69 2.02 3.64 15.94
CA GLY A 69 1.42 4.86 16.46
C GLY A 69 1.90 6.12 15.77
N GLU A 70 2.73 5.98 14.73
CA GLU A 70 3.28 7.13 14.04
C GLU A 70 2.37 7.58 12.92
N VAL A 71 2.07 8.87 12.86
CA VAL A 71 1.22 9.44 11.82
C VAL A 71 2.12 10.08 10.76
N ILE A 72 1.88 9.69 9.53
CA ILE A 72 2.67 10.16 8.39
C ILE A 72 1.83 11.15 7.60
N TRP A 73 2.44 12.24 7.22
CA TRP A 73 1.84 13.23 6.33
C TRP A 73 2.64 13.27 5.04
N ALA A 74 1.95 13.19 3.93
CA ALA A 74 2.63 13.22 2.64
C ALA A 74 1.77 13.92 1.61
N ARG A 75 2.42 14.48 0.61
CA ARG A 75 1.76 14.96 -0.57
C ARG A 75 1.99 13.87 -1.62
N GLY A 76 0.94 13.41 -2.22
CA GLY A 76 1.02 12.36 -3.23
C GLY A 76 0.62 12.89 -4.58
N GLU A 77 1.06 12.18 -5.61
CA GLU A 77 0.68 12.50 -6.97
C GLU A 77 0.02 11.27 -7.55
N VAL A 78 -1.18 11.43 -8.06
CA VAL A 78 -1.92 10.31 -8.64
C VAL A 78 -1.22 9.89 -9.92
N ARG A 79 -0.87 8.62 -10.03
CA ARG A 79 -0.20 8.08 -11.21
C ARG A 79 -1.13 7.24 -12.04
N ARG A 80 -2.08 6.57 -11.40
CA ARG A 80 -2.99 5.69 -12.11
C ARG A 80 -4.29 5.58 -11.35
N GLU A 81 -5.40 5.65 -12.07
CA GLU A 81 -6.71 5.43 -11.49
C GLU A 81 -7.36 4.25 -12.17
N ARG A 82 -7.96 3.36 -11.41
CA ARG A 82 -8.68 2.23 -11.94
C ARG A 82 -10.14 2.37 -11.61
N PRO A 83 -11.01 2.53 -12.60
CA PRO A 83 -12.43 2.64 -12.32
C PRO A 83 -13.00 1.32 -11.84
N GLY A 84 -13.98 1.40 -10.96
CA GLY A 84 -14.74 0.26 -10.49
C GLY A 84 -16.17 0.69 -10.28
N ARG A 85 -17.05 -0.27 -10.08
CA ARG A 85 -18.45 0.05 -9.91
C ARG A 85 -18.72 0.82 -8.63
N SER A 86 -18.34 0.26 -7.52
CA SER A 86 -18.57 0.86 -6.22
C SER A 86 -17.30 1.42 -5.63
N VAL A 87 -16.17 0.91 -6.07
CA VAL A 87 -14.88 1.27 -5.50
C VAL A 87 -13.89 1.46 -6.65
N SER A 88 -13.15 2.56 -6.62
CA SER A 88 -12.10 2.79 -7.60
C SER A 88 -10.75 2.64 -6.91
N GLY A 89 -9.76 2.21 -7.68
CA GLY A 89 -8.38 2.06 -7.18
C GLY A 89 -7.50 3.20 -7.65
N SER A 90 -6.49 3.51 -6.88
CA SER A 90 -5.60 4.62 -7.21
C SER A 90 -4.17 4.30 -6.81
N GLY A 91 -3.26 4.39 -7.76
CA GLY A 91 -1.83 4.32 -7.49
C GLY A 91 -1.31 5.74 -7.28
N VAL A 92 -0.70 5.99 -6.14
CA VAL A 92 -0.24 7.32 -5.75
C VAL A 92 1.25 7.26 -5.43
N ARG A 93 2.01 8.17 -6.02
CA ARG A 93 3.43 8.27 -5.74
C ARG A 93 3.64 9.37 -4.70
N PHE A 94 4.49 9.16 -3.73
CA PHE A 94 4.82 10.22 -2.79
C PHE A 94 5.63 11.28 -3.52
N ALA A 95 5.11 12.50 -3.55
CA ALA A 95 5.78 13.60 -4.20
C ALA A 95 6.59 14.42 -3.22
N ASP A 96 6.11 14.51 -1.98
CA ASP A 96 6.77 15.31 -0.97
C ASP A 96 6.35 14.82 0.40
N MET A 97 7.30 14.75 1.33
CA MET A 97 7.06 14.22 2.65
C MET A 97 8.17 14.72 3.57
N PRO A 98 7.86 15.05 4.83
CA PRO A 98 8.93 15.38 5.76
C PRO A 98 9.94 14.24 5.84
N ARG A 99 11.20 14.59 5.94
CA ARG A 99 12.27 13.61 5.92
C ARG A 99 12.12 12.54 7.00
N ILE A 100 11.64 12.94 8.18
CA ILE A 100 11.44 11.99 9.24
C ILE A 100 10.33 11.00 8.90
N HIS A 101 9.27 11.47 8.20
CA HIS A 101 8.20 10.58 7.77
C HIS A 101 8.67 9.63 6.69
N ALA A 102 9.50 10.11 5.77
CA ALA A 102 10.06 9.25 4.72
C ALA A 102 10.88 8.12 5.34
N ARG A 103 11.63 8.43 6.40
CA ARG A 103 12.41 7.43 7.10
C ARG A 103 11.52 6.42 7.80
N LEU A 104 10.45 6.89 8.43
CA LEU A 104 9.51 5.99 9.11
C LEU A 104 8.87 5.01 8.13
N VAL A 105 8.47 5.50 6.96
CA VAL A 105 7.88 4.63 5.94
C VAL A 105 8.90 3.61 5.46
N ARG A 106 10.12 4.04 5.18
CA ARG A 106 11.17 3.15 4.72
C ARG A 106 11.47 2.06 5.74
N ASP A 107 11.60 2.46 7.01
CA ASP A 107 11.90 1.50 8.07
C ASP A 107 10.76 0.51 8.27
N PHE A 108 9.53 1.01 8.21
CA PHE A 108 8.35 0.15 8.32
C PHE A 108 8.33 -0.90 7.20
N CYS A 109 8.56 -0.47 5.96
CA CYS A 109 8.56 -1.39 4.83
C CYS A 109 9.71 -2.40 4.94
N HIS A 110 10.86 -1.94 5.40
CA HIS A 110 12.01 -2.80 5.57
C HIS A 110 11.76 -3.87 6.62
N GLU A 111 11.19 -3.48 7.75
CA GLU A 111 10.88 -4.44 8.81
C GLU A 111 9.86 -5.47 8.37
N ARG A 112 8.85 -5.02 7.62
CA ARG A 112 7.86 -5.95 7.10
C ARG A 112 8.47 -6.93 6.12
N ARG A 113 9.41 -6.45 5.31
CA ARG A 113 10.12 -7.31 4.37
C ARG A 113 10.93 -8.37 5.11
N LEU A 114 11.64 -7.97 6.16
CA LEU A 114 12.42 -8.91 6.94
C LEU A 114 11.55 -9.95 7.61
N ALA A 115 10.44 -9.53 8.18
CA ALA A 115 9.50 -10.46 8.81
C ALA A 115 8.96 -11.47 7.80
N ARG A 116 8.66 -10.99 6.58
CA ARG A 116 8.17 -11.88 5.52
C ARG A 116 9.23 -12.88 5.10
N LEU A 117 10.47 -12.42 4.99
CA LEU A 117 11.58 -13.32 4.66
C LEU A 117 11.77 -14.38 5.72
N ASP A 118 11.67 -13.98 7.00
CA ASP A 118 11.81 -14.93 8.10
C ASP A 118 10.72 -16.00 8.04
N GLU A 119 9.48 -15.59 7.72
CA GLU A 119 8.39 -16.53 7.57
C GLU A 119 8.68 -17.54 6.45
N LEU A 120 9.17 -17.03 5.34
CA LEU A 120 9.46 -17.89 4.20
C LEU A 120 10.62 -18.83 4.48
N LEU A 121 11.64 -18.34 5.16
CA LEU A 121 12.76 -19.17 5.53
C LEU A 121 12.36 -20.25 6.53
N ALA A 122 11.46 -19.92 7.44
CA ALA A 122 10.95 -20.91 8.39
C ALA A 122 10.26 -22.04 7.66
N ARG A 123 9.54 -21.73 6.58
CA ARG A 123 8.89 -22.77 5.79
C ARG A 123 9.91 -23.69 5.12
N ILE A 124 11.01 -23.12 4.68
CA ILE A 124 12.05 -23.93 4.06
C ILE A 124 12.71 -24.85 5.06
N ARG A 125 12.86 -24.40 6.29
CA ARG A 125 13.51 -25.18 7.33
C ARG A 125 12.63 -26.29 7.90
N GLN A 126 11.33 -26.17 7.73
CA GLN A 126 10.43 -27.18 8.23
C GLN A 126 10.36 -28.33 7.24
N PRO A 127 10.30 -29.55 7.73
CA PRO A 127 10.10 -30.66 6.81
C PRO A 127 8.77 -30.49 6.12
N PRO A 128 8.69 -30.84 4.85
CA PRO A 128 7.45 -30.70 4.13
C PRO A 128 6.36 -31.51 4.81
N VAL A 129 5.22 -30.89 4.96
CA VAL A 129 4.08 -31.60 5.52
C VAL A 129 3.57 -32.52 4.41
N PRO A 130 3.51 -33.82 4.64
CA PRO A 130 2.98 -34.69 3.60
C PRO A 130 1.54 -34.31 3.31
N PRO A 131 1.13 -34.45 2.06
CA PRO A 131 -0.26 -34.17 1.74
C PRO A 131 -1.15 -35.10 2.53
N PRO A 132 -2.30 -34.63 2.92
CA PRO A 132 -3.18 -35.49 3.68
C PRO A 132 -3.47 -36.74 2.86
N ARG A 133 -3.35 -37.85 3.51
CA ARG A 133 -3.63 -39.03 2.84
C ARG A 133 -5.02 -38.97 2.46
N ARG A 134 -5.32 -38.99 1.27
CA ARG A 134 -6.59 -39.08 0.87
C ARG A 134 -7.07 -40.34 1.34
N ALA A 135 -8.09 -40.31 1.94
CA ALA A 135 -8.71 -41.46 2.33
C ALA A 135 -9.03 -42.13 1.08
N ILE A 136 -8.29 -42.98 0.80
CA ILE A 136 -8.54 -43.60 -0.28
C ILE A 136 -9.57 -44.41 0.02
N LEU A 137 -10.50 -44.17 -0.35
CA LEU A 137 -11.43 -44.88 -0.17
C LEU A 137 -11.29 -45.93 -0.80
N ALA A 138 -10.79 -46.58 -0.40
CA ALA A 138 -10.69 -47.76 -1.12
C ALA A 138 -11.88 -48.38 -1.20
#